data_a40da929c971be90ae243d56e70c736b
#
_entry.id   a40da929c971be90ae243d56e70c736b
#
_cell.length_a   1.000
_cell.length_b   1.000
_cell.length_c   1.000
_cell.angle_alpha   90.00
_cell.angle_beta   90.00
_cell.angle_gamma   90.00
#
_symmetry.space_group_name_H-M   'P 1'
#
loop_
_entity.id
_entity.type
_entity.pdbx_description
1 polymer ?
#
loop_
_entity_poly.entity_id
_entity_poly.type
_entity_poly.pdbx_seq_one_letter_code
_entity_poly.pdbx_strand_id
1 'polypeptide(L)'
;YCEHCPEHYFKKKGVKGISIDMKKVIDKLLSNGYAEEFLENYKRYRNCESYCNTIRKVLEECTEQRGVNQFGVKTHAIYYDVNVQQNLRFNYKNRDIVAFPKTYTNTFTTEDGYFLVWGDFAQSDFRIAFNLLLRNENNTKFMSDIEDKYEGLARLIAQHEGTTFDLAKFREMRKMYKTLTLATMYGTRDSIEKPKQEFIKMLSNYLENCTKYVEYEKRINERIALGMPFAVKSYFGHEEIINVDSYDRNPLFKALNTPIQAGTSEVVILTVNKILDMFYEL
;
A
#
# COMPACT_ATOMS: atom_id res chain seq x y z
N TYR A 1 -14.20 25.52 -19.46
CA TYR A 1 -13.47 24.43 -20.12
C TYR A 1 -12.08 24.94 -20.48
N CYS A 2 -11.06 24.35 -19.89
CA CYS A 2 -9.69 24.60 -20.32
C CYS A 2 -9.37 23.57 -21.42
N GLU A 3 -9.05 24.03 -22.63
CA GLU A 3 -8.71 23.15 -23.78
C GLU A 3 -7.57 22.17 -23.48
N HIS A 4 -6.79 22.44 -22.42
CA HIS A 4 -5.66 21.64 -21.98
C HIS A 4 -6.00 20.61 -20.87
N CYS A 5 -7.26 20.57 -20.40
CA CYS A 5 -7.72 19.63 -19.39
C CYS A 5 -8.65 18.58 -19.99
N PRO A 6 -8.16 17.40 -20.36
CA PRO A 6 -8.98 16.32 -20.87
C PRO A 6 -10.09 15.91 -19.91
N GLU A 7 -11.26 15.51 -20.45
CA GLU A 7 -12.45 15.16 -19.66
C GLU A 7 -12.22 14.10 -18.58
N HIS A 8 -11.24 13.21 -18.72
CA HIS A 8 -10.95 12.18 -17.73
C HIS A 8 -10.30 12.70 -16.42
N TYR A 9 -9.89 13.97 -16.36
CA TYR A 9 -9.45 14.61 -15.11
C TYR A 9 -10.63 15.09 -14.24
N PHE A 10 -11.84 15.04 -14.76
CA PHE A 10 -13.04 15.39 -14.00
C PHE A 10 -13.56 14.16 -13.27
N LYS A 11 -13.83 14.28 -11.98
CA LYS A 11 -14.51 13.24 -11.20
C LYS A 11 -16.02 13.41 -11.35
N LYS A 12 -16.71 12.38 -11.84
CA LYS A 12 -18.16 12.29 -11.72
C LYS A 12 -18.53 12.08 -10.25
N LYS A 13 -19.10 13.05 -9.60
CA LYS A 13 -19.72 12.93 -8.27
C LYS A 13 -21.23 12.96 -8.44
N GLY A 14 -21.88 11.77 -8.45
CA GLY A 14 -23.34 11.67 -8.42
C GLY A 14 -24.09 12.63 -9.38
N VAL A 15 -25.35 12.91 -9.11
CA VAL A 15 -26.22 13.75 -9.97
C VAL A 15 -25.89 15.25 -9.88
N LYS A 16 -24.98 15.69 -9.05
CA LYS A 16 -24.81 17.12 -8.70
C LYS A 16 -23.48 17.78 -9.07
N GLY A 17 -22.73 17.27 -10.02
CA GLY A 17 -21.61 18.06 -10.55
C GLY A 17 -20.32 17.30 -10.87
N ILE A 18 -19.52 17.92 -11.70
CA ILE A 18 -18.17 17.49 -12.06
C ILE A 18 -17.19 18.09 -11.07
N SER A 19 -16.44 17.27 -10.35
CA SER A 19 -15.37 17.75 -9.47
C SER A 19 -14.02 17.52 -10.16
N ILE A 20 -13.22 18.56 -10.25
CA ILE A 20 -11.89 18.54 -10.85
C ILE A 20 -10.92 17.85 -9.89
N ASP A 21 -10.15 16.89 -10.39
CA ASP A 21 -9.01 16.33 -9.66
C ASP A 21 -7.81 17.29 -9.79
N MET A 22 -7.79 18.32 -8.93
CA MET A 22 -6.78 19.39 -8.98
C MET A 22 -5.35 18.87 -8.94
N LYS A 23 -5.09 17.77 -8.23
CA LYS A 23 -3.75 17.17 -8.20
C LYS A 23 -3.30 16.72 -9.57
N LYS A 24 -4.14 15.98 -10.29
CA LYS A 24 -3.83 15.51 -11.65
C LYS A 24 -3.69 16.66 -12.64
N VAL A 25 -4.51 17.70 -12.50
CA VAL A 25 -4.43 18.89 -13.35
C VAL A 25 -3.09 19.59 -13.14
N ILE A 26 -2.68 19.83 -11.90
CA ILE A 26 -1.42 20.46 -11.55
C ILE A 26 -0.24 19.64 -12.06
N ASP A 27 -0.21 18.33 -11.78
CA ASP A 27 0.86 17.44 -12.24
C ASP A 27 0.98 17.44 -13.78
N LYS A 28 -0.14 17.55 -14.50
CA LYS A 28 -0.15 17.65 -15.97
C LYS A 28 0.32 18.99 -16.47
N LEU A 29 -0.07 20.09 -15.85
CA LEU A 29 0.40 21.42 -16.22
C LEU A 29 1.90 21.55 -15.98
N LEU A 30 2.42 21.05 -14.85
CA LEU A 30 3.85 20.98 -14.56
C LEU A 30 4.61 20.16 -15.61
N SER A 31 4.10 18.97 -15.97
CA SER A 31 4.72 18.12 -17.00
C SER A 31 4.78 18.78 -18.39
N ASN A 32 3.95 19.77 -18.62
CA ASN A 32 3.92 20.55 -19.86
C ASN A 32 4.70 21.89 -19.76
N GLY A 33 5.38 22.15 -18.63
CA GLY A 33 6.18 23.36 -18.43
C GLY A 33 5.39 24.65 -18.20
N TYR A 34 4.11 24.55 -17.78
CA TYR A 34 3.30 25.75 -17.53
C TYR A 34 3.50 26.27 -16.12
N ALA A 35 3.79 27.56 -15.98
CA ALA A 35 3.80 28.32 -14.72
C ALA A 35 4.42 27.55 -13.54
N GLU A 36 5.58 26.93 -13.76
CA GLU A 36 6.22 25.94 -12.86
C GLU A 36 6.34 26.43 -11.42
N GLU A 37 6.88 27.63 -11.22
CA GLU A 37 7.05 28.21 -9.89
C GLU A 37 5.71 28.40 -9.16
N PHE A 38 4.70 28.93 -9.84
CA PHE A 38 3.38 29.12 -9.25
C PHE A 38 2.74 27.79 -8.88
N LEU A 39 2.79 26.78 -9.77
CA LEU A 39 2.18 25.48 -9.55
C LEU A 39 2.89 24.69 -8.44
N GLU A 40 4.22 24.77 -8.35
CA GLU A 40 4.97 24.18 -7.25
C GLU A 40 4.64 24.85 -5.91
N ASN A 41 4.55 26.17 -5.86
CA ASN A 41 4.15 26.89 -4.66
C ASN A 41 2.70 26.57 -4.26
N TYR A 42 1.79 26.48 -5.22
CA TYR A 42 0.41 26.06 -4.97
C TYR A 42 0.34 24.61 -4.45
N LYS A 43 1.13 23.71 -4.99
CA LYS A 43 1.22 22.31 -4.52
C LYS A 43 1.74 22.25 -3.08
N ARG A 44 2.77 23.02 -2.74
CA ARG A 44 3.29 23.16 -1.37
C ARG A 44 2.21 23.70 -0.42
N TYR A 45 1.51 24.77 -0.80
CA TYR A 45 0.42 25.34 -0.03
C TYR A 45 -0.67 24.29 0.25
N ARG A 46 -1.13 23.58 -0.77
CA ARG A 46 -2.17 22.53 -0.61
C ARG A 46 -1.71 21.38 0.29
N ASN A 47 -0.47 21.00 0.23
CA ASN A 47 0.09 19.99 1.14
C ASN A 47 0.12 20.50 2.57
N CYS A 48 0.57 21.72 2.81
CA CYS A 48 0.57 22.35 4.15
C CYS A 48 -0.87 22.47 4.70
N GLU A 49 -1.82 22.92 3.89
CA GLU A 49 -3.22 23.00 4.28
C GLU A 49 -3.78 21.62 4.69
N SER A 50 -3.50 20.60 3.89
CA SER A 50 -3.88 19.22 4.20
C SER A 50 -3.27 18.73 5.51
N TYR A 51 -1.99 19.00 5.75
CA TYR A 51 -1.30 18.63 6.99
C TYR A 51 -1.88 19.37 8.20
N CYS A 52 -2.10 20.68 8.10
CA CYS A 52 -2.72 21.45 9.17
C CYS A 52 -4.13 20.93 9.52
N ASN A 53 -4.91 20.58 8.52
CA ASN A 53 -6.25 20.03 8.74
C ASN A 53 -6.18 18.65 9.40
N THR A 54 -5.25 17.76 8.98
CA THR A 54 -5.07 16.46 9.63
C THR A 54 -4.61 16.61 11.08
N ILE A 55 -3.62 17.47 11.35
CA ILE A 55 -3.13 17.72 12.71
C ILE A 55 -4.24 18.28 13.58
N ARG A 56 -5.01 19.26 13.08
CA ARG A 56 -6.14 19.85 13.82
C ARG A 56 -7.16 18.79 14.20
N LYS A 57 -7.59 17.95 13.26
CA LYS A 57 -8.53 16.86 13.52
C LYS A 57 -7.99 15.86 14.54
N VAL A 58 -6.72 15.48 14.46
CA VAL A 58 -6.11 14.60 15.46
C VAL A 58 -6.17 15.24 16.84
N LEU A 59 -5.83 16.51 16.97
CA LEU A 59 -5.88 17.23 18.24
C LEU A 59 -7.30 17.38 18.79
N GLU A 60 -8.28 17.62 17.93
CA GLU A 60 -9.68 17.85 18.34
C GLU A 60 -10.43 16.53 18.62
N GLU A 61 -10.21 15.50 17.80
CA GLU A 61 -11.03 14.28 17.81
C GLU A 61 -10.35 13.07 18.49
N CYS A 62 -9.02 13.08 18.56
CA CYS A 62 -8.25 11.91 19.00
C CYS A 62 -7.46 12.17 20.28
N THR A 63 -7.48 13.38 20.84
CA THR A 63 -6.65 13.70 22.01
C THR A 63 -7.43 14.41 23.10
N GLU A 64 -6.98 14.21 24.34
CA GLU A 64 -7.37 15.03 25.50
C GLU A 64 -6.18 15.80 26.03
N GLN A 65 -6.37 17.09 26.34
CA GLN A 65 -5.34 17.88 27.00
C GLN A 65 -5.10 17.35 28.40
N ARG A 66 -3.87 16.87 28.68
CA ARG A 66 -3.50 16.35 30.03
C ARG A 66 -2.75 17.33 30.90
N GLY A 67 -2.11 18.34 30.33
CA GLY A 67 -1.33 19.27 31.12
C GLY A 67 -0.50 20.21 30.27
N VAL A 68 0.53 20.74 30.92
CA VAL A 68 1.52 21.61 30.29
C VAL A 68 2.89 21.05 30.71
N ASN A 69 3.80 20.84 29.73
CA ASN A 69 5.14 20.35 30.03
C ASN A 69 6.04 21.45 30.64
N GLN A 70 7.24 21.10 31.02
CA GLN A 70 8.23 22.02 31.63
C GLN A 70 8.55 23.27 30.75
N PHE A 71 8.21 23.26 29.47
CA PHE A 71 8.40 24.39 28.55
C PHE A 71 7.13 25.21 28.32
N GLY A 72 6.06 24.98 29.10
CA GLY A 72 4.80 25.67 28.95
C GLY A 72 3.95 25.20 27.75
N VAL A 73 4.32 24.10 27.11
CA VAL A 73 3.58 23.54 25.95
C VAL A 73 2.51 22.58 26.44
N LYS A 74 1.30 22.74 25.90
CA LYS A 74 0.17 21.83 26.19
C LYS A 74 0.48 20.43 25.71
N THR A 75 0.31 19.45 26.61
CA THR A 75 0.46 18.03 26.27
C THR A 75 -0.91 17.39 26.10
N HIS A 76 -0.99 16.45 25.17
CA HIS A 76 -2.20 15.73 24.84
C HIS A 76 -1.97 14.22 24.91
N ALA A 77 -2.86 13.50 25.57
CA ALA A 77 -2.93 12.05 25.45
C ALA A 77 -3.71 11.66 24.20
N ILE A 78 -3.22 10.70 23.44
CA ILE A 78 -3.85 10.22 22.23
C ILE A 78 -4.72 9.01 22.57
N TYR A 79 -5.98 9.05 22.14
CA TYR A 79 -6.93 7.95 22.25
C TYR A 79 -7.37 7.53 20.85
N TYR A 80 -7.46 6.23 20.62
CA TYR A 80 -7.94 5.68 19.37
C TYR A 80 -8.65 4.34 19.59
N ASP A 81 -9.77 4.17 18.90
CA ASP A 81 -10.47 2.90 18.83
C ASP A 81 -9.85 2.06 17.70
N VAL A 82 -9.48 0.84 18.03
CA VAL A 82 -8.93 -0.11 17.06
C VAL A 82 -10.02 -1.10 16.67
N ASN A 83 -10.30 -1.19 15.37
CA ASN A 83 -11.12 -2.22 14.78
C ASN A 83 -10.26 -3.16 13.97
N VAL A 84 -10.55 -4.46 14.00
CA VAL A 84 -9.89 -5.45 13.15
C VAL A 84 -10.75 -5.67 11.91
N GLN A 85 -10.18 -5.46 10.73
CA GLN A 85 -10.84 -5.76 9.45
C GLN A 85 -10.86 -7.27 9.20
N GLN A 86 -11.67 -7.72 8.24
CA GLN A 86 -11.73 -9.14 7.83
C GLN A 86 -10.37 -9.71 7.44
N ASN A 87 -9.50 -8.92 6.82
CA ASN A 87 -8.13 -9.28 6.48
C ASN A 87 -7.13 -9.09 7.63
N LEU A 88 -7.60 -9.05 8.88
CA LEU A 88 -6.83 -8.86 10.11
C LEU A 88 -6.05 -7.53 10.20
N ARG A 89 -6.20 -6.62 9.25
CA ARG A 89 -5.58 -5.29 9.36
C ARG A 89 -6.27 -4.48 10.45
N PHE A 90 -5.47 -3.85 11.27
CA PHE A 90 -5.96 -2.86 12.20
C PHE A 90 -6.49 -1.65 11.43
N ASN A 91 -7.72 -1.26 11.74
CA ASN A 91 -8.32 -0.04 11.24
C ASN A 91 -8.69 0.83 12.44
N TYR A 92 -8.27 2.06 12.39
CA TYR A 92 -8.57 3.02 13.44
C TYR A 92 -9.84 3.78 13.07
N LYS A 93 -10.75 3.94 14.03
CA LYS A 93 -12.00 4.68 13.83
C LYS A 93 -11.70 6.10 13.35
N ASN A 94 -10.69 6.72 13.94
CA ASN A 94 -10.14 8.00 13.53
C ASN A 94 -8.93 7.78 12.61
N ARG A 95 -9.17 7.71 11.31
CA ARG A 95 -8.14 7.49 10.27
C ARG A 95 -7.07 8.57 10.24
N ASP A 96 -7.34 9.74 10.78
CA ASP A 96 -6.43 10.88 10.77
C ASP A 96 -5.13 10.63 11.55
N ILE A 97 -5.15 9.79 12.61
CA ILE A 97 -3.92 9.37 13.30
C ILE A 97 -2.98 8.59 12.37
N VAL A 98 -3.53 7.66 11.58
CA VAL A 98 -2.74 6.85 10.62
C VAL A 98 -2.23 7.71 9.46
N ALA A 99 -2.99 8.76 9.12
CA ALA A 99 -2.64 9.72 8.07
C ALA A 99 -1.73 10.85 8.57
N PHE A 100 -1.31 10.80 9.86
CA PHE A 100 -0.46 11.85 10.44
C PHE A 100 0.83 12.01 9.62
N PRO A 101 1.21 13.24 9.27
CA PRO A 101 2.35 13.45 8.38
C PRO A 101 3.64 12.97 9.00
N LYS A 102 4.38 12.11 8.30
CA LYS A 102 5.65 11.51 8.78
C LYS A 102 6.68 12.55 9.23
N THR A 103 6.65 13.74 8.64
CA THR A 103 7.55 14.86 8.98
C THR A 103 7.38 15.33 10.42
N TYR A 104 6.22 15.09 11.03
CA TYR A 104 5.88 15.54 12.38
C TYR A 104 5.76 14.38 13.40
N THR A 105 6.16 13.17 13.03
CA THR A 105 6.11 12.02 13.97
C THR A 105 7.02 12.17 15.19
N ASN A 106 8.06 13.01 15.12
CA ASN A 106 8.91 13.37 16.23
C ASN A 106 8.22 14.23 17.30
N THR A 107 6.98 14.69 17.08
CA THR A 107 6.15 15.36 18.08
C THR A 107 5.48 14.38 19.05
N PHE A 108 5.43 13.09 18.69
CA PHE A 108 4.99 12.06 19.63
C PHE A 108 6.08 11.80 20.67
N THR A 109 5.68 11.84 21.91
CA THR A 109 6.56 11.56 23.04
C THR A 109 5.90 10.58 24.02
N THR A 110 6.68 10.01 24.91
CA THR A 110 6.21 9.17 25.99
C THR A 110 6.31 9.90 27.34
N GLU A 111 5.68 9.39 28.36
CA GLU A 111 5.91 9.80 29.75
C GLU A 111 7.33 9.41 30.19
N ASP A 112 7.84 10.07 31.24
CA ASP A 112 9.16 9.76 31.78
C ASP A 112 9.24 8.28 32.23
N GLY A 113 10.31 7.63 31.84
CA GLY A 113 10.54 6.22 32.14
C GLY A 113 10.00 5.25 31.05
N TYR A 114 9.34 5.75 30.02
CA TYR A 114 8.87 4.95 28.89
C TYR A 114 9.60 5.29 27.60
N PHE A 115 9.64 4.33 26.68
CA PHE A 115 10.22 4.49 25.35
C PHE A 115 9.18 4.22 24.28
N LEU A 116 9.18 5.02 23.22
CA LEU A 116 8.40 4.75 22.01
C LEU A 116 9.25 3.86 21.10
N VAL A 117 8.79 2.62 20.88
CA VAL A 117 9.43 1.69 19.95
C VAL A 117 8.68 1.72 18.65
N TRP A 118 9.40 1.99 17.57
CA TRP A 118 8.85 2.01 16.21
C TRP A 118 9.47 0.89 15.40
N GLY A 119 8.64 0.05 14.77
CA GLY A 119 9.09 -1.04 13.90
C GLY A 119 8.22 -1.13 12.65
N ASP A 120 8.85 -1.38 11.51
CA ASP A 120 8.16 -1.64 10.23
C ASP A 120 8.81 -2.83 9.52
N PHE A 121 7.99 -3.72 8.97
CA PHE A 121 8.47 -4.85 8.20
C PHE A 121 8.80 -4.42 6.77
N ALA A 122 10.05 -4.50 6.40
CA ALA A 122 10.48 -4.16 5.05
C ALA A 122 9.80 -5.07 4.01
N GLN A 123 8.97 -4.45 3.14
CA GLN A 123 8.37 -5.09 1.97
C GLN A 123 7.52 -6.34 2.32
N SER A 124 6.82 -6.33 3.44
CA SER A 124 6.06 -7.48 3.98
C SER A 124 5.09 -8.09 2.98
N ASP A 125 4.23 -7.28 2.36
CA ASP A 125 3.25 -7.74 1.36
C ASP A 125 3.93 -8.51 0.21
N PHE A 126 5.05 -7.98 -0.30
CA PHE A 126 5.78 -8.66 -1.37
C PHE A 126 6.44 -9.97 -0.89
N ARG A 127 7.02 -9.99 0.32
CA ARG A 127 7.64 -11.19 0.89
C ARG A 127 6.62 -12.32 1.07
N ILE A 128 5.42 -12.01 1.55
CA ILE A 128 4.32 -12.97 1.66
C ILE A 128 3.88 -13.44 0.27
N ALA A 129 3.64 -12.51 -0.66
CA ALA A 129 3.25 -12.83 -2.03
C ALA A 129 4.30 -13.71 -2.74
N PHE A 130 5.58 -13.41 -2.59
CA PHE A 130 6.66 -14.21 -3.14
C PHE A 130 6.63 -15.64 -2.60
N ASN A 131 6.54 -15.80 -1.28
CA ASN A 131 6.52 -17.13 -0.66
C ASN A 131 5.29 -17.96 -1.05
N LEU A 132 4.11 -17.31 -1.16
CA LEU A 132 2.87 -17.99 -1.54
C LEU A 132 2.84 -18.39 -3.02
N LEU A 133 3.22 -17.48 -3.90
CA LEU A 133 2.86 -17.53 -5.31
C LEU A 133 4.04 -17.66 -6.27
N LEU A 134 5.22 -17.12 -5.92
CA LEU A 134 6.34 -17.00 -6.86
C LEU A 134 7.54 -17.89 -6.51
N ARG A 135 7.61 -18.37 -5.27
CA ARG A 135 8.77 -19.12 -4.78
C ARG A 135 8.89 -20.47 -5.46
N ASN A 136 10.09 -20.76 -5.99
CA ASN A 136 10.52 -22.06 -6.48
C ASN A 136 11.97 -22.32 -6.06
N GLU A 137 12.50 -23.51 -6.36
CA GLU A 137 13.86 -23.89 -5.98
C GLU A 137 14.94 -22.98 -6.59
N ASN A 138 14.73 -22.52 -7.82
CA ASN A 138 15.70 -21.74 -8.56
C ASN A 138 15.80 -20.29 -8.07
N ASN A 139 14.69 -19.68 -7.64
CA ASN A 139 14.66 -18.27 -7.27
C ASN A 139 14.77 -18.01 -5.75
N THR A 140 14.62 -19.04 -4.91
CA THR A 140 14.62 -18.88 -3.44
C THR A 140 15.95 -18.36 -2.94
N LYS A 141 17.06 -18.99 -3.32
CA LYS A 141 18.42 -18.58 -2.90
C LYS A 141 18.75 -17.19 -3.44
N PHE A 142 18.50 -16.98 -4.72
CA PHE A 142 18.73 -15.69 -5.36
C PHE A 142 17.99 -14.54 -4.64
N MET A 143 16.72 -14.75 -4.32
CA MET A 143 15.92 -13.74 -3.61
C MET A 143 16.33 -13.55 -2.15
N SER A 144 16.91 -14.58 -1.49
CA SER A 144 17.41 -14.42 -0.11
C SER A 144 18.58 -13.45 -0.01
N ASP A 145 19.46 -13.46 -1.00
CA ASP A 145 20.70 -12.70 -1.01
C ASP A 145 20.53 -11.21 -1.38
N ILE A 146 19.35 -10.83 -1.89
CA ILE A 146 19.05 -9.46 -2.28
C ILE A 146 18.18 -8.78 -1.22
N GLU A 147 18.65 -7.67 -0.65
CA GLU A 147 17.92 -6.92 0.39
C GLU A 147 16.62 -6.32 -0.16
N ASP A 148 16.69 -5.59 -1.27
CA ASP A 148 15.50 -5.05 -1.93
C ASP A 148 14.82 -6.12 -2.81
N LYS A 149 13.72 -6.67 -2.31
CA LYS A 149 12.99 -7.75 -3.01
C LYS A 149 12.36 -7.32 -4.33
N TYR A 150 12.06 -6.03 -4.51
CA TYR A 150 11.61 -5.50 -5.80
C TYR A 150 12.75 -5.43 -6.82
N GLU A 151 13.99 -5.14 -6.37
CA GLU A 151 15.18 -5.27 -7.21
C GLU A 151 15.39 -6.73 -7.62
N GLY A 152 15.30 -7.65 -6.67
CA GLY A 152 15.41 -9.07 -6.93
C GLY A 152 14.42 -9.54 -7.99
N LEU A 153 13.15 -9.14 -7.88
CA LEU A 153 12.14 -9.47 -8.88
C LEU A 153 12.47 -8.84 -10.25
N ALA A 154 12.87 -7.57 -10.29
CA ALA A 154 13.23 -6.91 -11.55
C ALA A 154 14.41 -7.60 -12.26
N ARG A 155 15.39 -8.10 -11.51
CA ARG A 155 16.50 -8.92 -12.04
C ARG A 155 16.02 -10.27 -12.59
N LEU A 156 15.11 -10.96 -11.88
CA LEU A 156 14.52 -12.21 -12.36
C LEU A 156 13.70 -12.01 -13.64
N ILE A 157 12.94 -10.91 -13.72
CA ILE A 157 12.18 -10.55 -14.94
C ILE A 157 13.15 -10.27 -16.09
N ALA A 158 14.19 -9.47 -15.87
CA ALA A 158 15.20 -9.18 -16.92
C ALA A 158 15.88 -10.46 -17.41
N GLN A 159 16.25 -11.36 -16.51
CA GLN A 159 16.81 -12.67 -16.86
C GLN A 159 15.82 -13.52 -17.68
N HIS A 160 14.55 -13.54 -17.29
CA HIS A 160 13.49 -14.26 -18.00
C HIS A 160 13.28 -13.73 -19.43
N GLU A 161 13.28 -12.42 -19.59
CA GLU A 161 13.12 -11.75 -20.89
C GLU A 161 14.42 -11.70 -21.71
N GLY A 162 15.52 -12.23 -21.20
CA GLY A 162 16.82 -12.20 -21.87
C GLY A 162 17.42 -10.79 -22.03
N THR A 163 17.04 -9.85 -21.13
CA THR A 163 17.50 -8.46 -21.16
C THR A 163 18.51 -8.17 -20.05
N THR A 164 19.28 -7.09 -20.21
CA THR A 164 20.22 -6.64 -19.18
C THR A 164 19.53 -5.80 -18.12
N PHE A 165 19.71 -6.15 -16.85
CA PHE A 165 19.19 -5.35 -15.73
C PHE A 165 20.03 -4.08 -15.52
N ASP A 166 19.37 -2.92 -15.52
CA ASP A 166 19.98 -1.62 -15.23
C ASP A 166 19.60 -1.16 -13.80
N LEU A 167 20.59 -1.24 -12.90
CA LEU A 167 20.41 -0.85 -11.49
C LEU A 167 20.15 0.65 -11.32
N ALA A 168 20.77 1.50 -12.13
CA ALA A 168 20.59 2.95 -12.02
C ALA A 168 19.15 3.34 -12.39
N LYS A 169 18.66 2.84 -13.52
CA LYS A 169 17.28 3.01 -13.97
C LYS A 169 16.27 2.43 -12.97
N PHE A 170 16.56 1.26 -12.41
CA PHE A 170 15.71 0.66 -11.37
C PHE A 170 15.58 1.58 -10.15
N ARG A 171 16.69 2.11 -9.63
CA ARG A 171 16.69 3.00 -8.44
C ARG A 171 15.86 4.25 -8.67
N GLU A 172 15.99 4.88 -9.83
CA GLU A 172 15.17 6.02 -10.22
C GLU A 172 13.67 5.68 -10.25
N MET A 173 13.32 4.53 -10.80
CA MET A 173 11.95 4.10 -11.03
C MET A 173 11.39 3.16 -9.92
N ARG A 174 12.14 2.92 -8.85
CA ARG A 174 11.81 1.92 -7.81
C ARG A 174 10.39 2.05 -7.25
N LYS A 175 9.92 3.27 -7.01
CA LYS A 175 8.54 3.51 -6.51
C LYS A 175 7.50 3.04 -7.52
N MET A 176 7.76 3.25 -8.80
CA MET A 176 6.90 2.75 -9.87
C MET A 176 6.92 1.22 -9.91
N TYR A 177 8.10 0.58 -9.91
CA TYR A 177 8.23 -0.88 -9.89
C TYR A 177 7.43 -1.50 -8.73
N LYS A 178 7.58 -0.97 -7.51
CA LYS A 178 6.81 -1.40 -6.34
C LYS A 178 5.30 -1.35 -6.59
N THR A 179 4.81 -0.19 -7.04
CA THR A 179 3.37 0.02 -7.25
C THR A 179 2.81 -0.91 -8.32
N LEU A 180 3.53 -1.03 -9.45
CA LEU A 180 3.10 -1.87 -10.57
C LEU A 180 3.14 -3.35 -10.23
N THR A 181 4.18 -3.81 -9.53
CA THR A 181 4.29 -5.21 -9.09
C THR A 181 3.08 -5.60 -8.25
N LEU A 182 2.77 -4.83 -7.21
CA LEU A 182 1.63 -5.13 -6.34
C LEU A 182 0.30 -5.04 -7.10
N ALA A 183 0.11 -4.01 -7.93
CA ALA A 183 -1.10 -3.86 -8.72
C ALA A 183 -1.33 -5.05 -9.68
N THR A 184 -0.28 -5.48 -10.39
CA THR A 184 -0.35 -6.61 -11.34
C THR A 184 -0.61 -7.93 -10.61
N MET A 185 0.07 -8.18 -9.50
CA MET A 185 -0.14 -9.39 -8.69
C MET A 185 -1.54 -9.46 -8.09
N TYR A 186 -2.18 -8.32 -7.85
CA TYR A 186 -3.55 -8.24 -7.36
C TYR A 186 -4.60 -8.22 -8.49
N GLY A 187 -4.20 -8.42 -9.74
CA GLY A 187 -5.11 -8.53 -10.88
C GLY A 187 -5.49 -7.20 -11.55
N THR A 188 -4.85 -6.09 -11.19
CA THR A 188 -5.09 -4.79 -11.86
C THR A 188 -4.18 -4.67 -13.07
N ARG A 189 -4.66 -5.07 -14.26
CA ARG A 189 -3.86 -5.07 -15.50
C ARG A 189 -4.21 -3.93 -16.49
N ASP A 190 -5.32 -3.20 -16.29
CA ASP A 190 -6.01 -2.51 -17.40
C ASP A 190 -5.89 -0.99 -17.50
N SER A 191 -5.11 -0.28 -16.69
CA SER A 191 -5.20 1.20 -16.74
C SER A 191 -3.90 1.95 -16.55
N ILE A 192 -2.87 1.71 -17.42
CA ILE A 192 -1.56 2.30 -17.14
C ILE A 192 -0.95 2.92 -18.40
N GLU A 193 -0.34 4.11 -18.23
CA GLU A 193 0.38 4.88 -19.27
C GLU A 193 1.49 4.07 -19.96
N LYS A 194 1.73 4.33 -21.26
CA LYS A 194 2.63 3.56 -22.13
C LYS A 194 3.98 3.10 -21.55
N PRO A 195 4.78 3.93 -20.84
CA PRO A 195 6.08 3.46 -20.31
C PRO A 195 5.93 2.40 -19.21
N LYS A 196 4.77 2.38 -18.56
CA LYS A 196 4.43 1.43 -17.50
C LYS A 196 3.89 0.11 -18.07
N GLN A 197 3.33 0.15 -19.29
CA GLN A 197 2.79 -1.03 -19.96
C GLN A 197 3.86 -2.06 -20.31
N GLU A 198 5.07 -1.61 -20.68
CA GLU A 198 6.18 -2.50 -21.00
C GLU A 198 6.58 -3.34 -19.77
N PHE A 199 6.78 -2.69 -18.62
CA PHE A 199 7.10 -3.42 -17.38
C PHE A 199 5.98 -4.38 -16.96
N ILE A 200 4.72 -3.96 -17.08
CA ILE A 200 3.57 -4.82 -16.75
C ILE A 200 3.54 -6.03 -17.67
N LYS A 201 3.80 -5.85 -18.96
CA LYS A 201 3.87 -6.95 -19.90
C LYS A 201 4.96 -7.95 -19.53
N MET A 202 6.18 -7.48 -19.26
CA MET A 202 7.30 -8.32 -18.82
C MET A 202 6.97 -9.05 -17.50
N LEU A 203 6.37 -8.34 -16.53
CA LEU A 203 5.94 -8.93 -15.27
C LEU A 203 4.83 -9.96 -15.48
N SER A 204 3.86 -9.70 -16.35
CA SER A 204 2.79 -10.66 -16.67
C SER A 204 3.35 -11.92 -17.32
N ASN A 205 4.25 -11.77 -18.29
CA ASN A 205 4.95 -12.91 -18.90
C ASN A 205 5.69 -13.75 -17.85
N TYR A 206 6.39 -13.07 -16.92
CA TYR A 206 7.07 -13.76 -15.82
C TYR A 206 6.10 -14.51 -14.90
N LEU A 207 4.97 -13.88 -14.53
CA LEU A 207 3.93 -14.49 -13.69
C LEU A 207 3.26 -15.71 -14.36
N GLU A 208 3.03 -15.66 -15.67
CA GLU A 208 2.48 -16.77 -16.47
C GLU A 208 3.41 -17.99 -16.46
N ASN A 209 4.71 -17.81 -16.19
CA ASN A 209 5.67 -18.89 -16.01
C ASN A 209 5.83 -19.34 -14.54
N CYS A 210 5.15 -18.68 -13.60
CA CYS A 210 5.15 -19.08 -12.20
C CYS A 210 4.02 -20.08 -11.92
N THR A 211 4.31 -21.38 -11.96
CA THR A 211 3.31 -22.45 -11.83
C THR A 211 2.34 -22.24 -10.67
N LYS A 212 2.85 -21.92 -9.47
CA LYS A 212 2.00 -21.66 -8.28
C LYS A 212 1.04 -20.50 -8.48
N TYR A 213 1.49 -19.42 -9.12
CA TYR A 213 0.65 -18.27 -9.40
C TYR A 213 -0.47 -18.64 -10.39
N VAL A 214 -0.11 -19.29 -11.48
CA VAL A 214 -1.06 -19.71 -12.54
C VAL A 214 -2.10 -20.68 -11.98
N GLU A 215 -1.67 -21.69 -11.23
CA GLU A 215 -2.59 -22.66 -10.60
C GLU A 215 -3.51 -21.99 -9.56
N TYR A 216 -2.99 -21.02 -8.80
CA TYR A 216 -3.79 -20.28 -7.84
C TYR A 216 -4.82 -19.40 -8.55
N GLU A 217 -4.41 -18.60 -9.53
CA GLU A 217 -5.30 -17.74 -10.32
C GLU A 217 -6.39 -18.58 -11.04
N LYS A 218 -6.01 -19.70 -11.63
CA LYS A 218 -6.94 -20.64 -12.28
C LYS A 218 -8.00 -21.14 -11.30
N ARG A 219 -7.60 -21.63 -10.13
CA ARG A 219 -8.54 -22.09 -9.09
C ARG A 219 -9.50 -20.99 -8.63
N ILE A 220 -9.01 -19.77 -8.48
CA ILE A 220 -9.87 -18.64 -8.12
C ILE A 220 -10.89 -18.33 -9.23
N ASN A 221 -10.47 -18.30 -10.49
CA ASN A 221 -11.37 -18.07 -11.63
C ASN A 221 -12.43 -19.16 -11.75
N GLU A 222 -12.07 -20.43 -11.53
CA GLU A 222 -13.03 -21.54 -11.50
C GLU A 222 -14.07 -21.36 -10.39
N ARG A 223 -13.66 -20.93 -9.18
CA ARG A 223 -14.57 -20.62 -8.08
C ARG A 223 -15.50 -19.45 -8.37
N ILE A 224 -14.96 -18.38 -8.98
CA ILE A 224 -15.77 -17.23 -9.40
C ILE A 224 -16.80 -17.65 -10.45
N ALA A 225 -16.41 -18.51 -11.40
CA ALA A 225 -17.32 -18.98 -12.45
C ALA A 225 -18.50 -19.82 -11.90
N LEU A 226 -18.36 -20.44 -10.73
CA LEU A 226 -19.46 -21.15 -10.05
C LEU A 226 -20.49 -20.19 -9.44
N GLY A 227 -20.22 -18.89 -9.33
CA GLY A 227 -21.14 -17.91 -8.78
C GLY A 227 -21.47 -18.06 -7.29
N MET A 228 -20.74 -18.89 -6.55
CA MET A 228 -20.97 -19.13 -5.12
C MET A 228 -19.85 -18.52 -4.28
N PRO A 229 -20.15 -18.08 -3.05
CA PRO A 229 -19.13 -17.65 -2.10
C PRO A 229 -18.09 -18.75 -1.86
N PHE A 230 -16.82 -18.38 -1.72
CA PHE A 230 -15.74 -19.31 -1.43
C PHE A 230 -14.73 -18.73 -0.45
N ALA A 231 -14.06 -19.61 0.30
CA ALA A 231 -13.02 -19.20 1.24
C ALA A 231 -11.65 -19.10 0.55
N VAL A 232 -10.89 -18.08 0.92
CA VAL A 232 -9.44 -17.97 0.66
C VAL A 232 -8.69 -17.99 1.98
N LYS A 233 -7.49 -18.60 2.00
CA LYS A 233 -6.66 -18.74 3.19
C LYS A 233 -5.41 -17.89 3.08
N SER A 234 -5.05 -17.24 4.18
CA SER A 234 -3.76 -16.60 4.36
C SER A 234 -2.62 -17.61 4.52
N TYR A 235 -1.39 -17.10 4.61
CA TYR A 235 -0.21 -17.95 4.83
C TYR A 235 -0.27 -18.73 6.16
N PHE A 236 -0.84 -18.14 7.22
CA PHE A 236 -0.94 -18.75 8.55
C PHE A 236 -2.31 -19.38 8.84
N GLY A 237 -3.20 -19.41 7.86
CA GLY A 237 -4.45 -20.15 7.92
C GLY A 237 -5.70 -19.36 8.22
N HIS A 238 -5.62 -18.02 8.36
CA HIS A 238 -6.82 -17.18 8.45
C HIS A 238 -7.66 -17.33 7.19
N GLU A 239 -8.97 -17.53 7.35
CA GLU A 239 -9.92 -17.70 6.26
C GLU A 239 -10.80 -16.45 6.09
N GLU A 240 -10.95 -16.01 4.85
CA GLU A 240 -11.90 -14.97 4.48
C GLU A 240 -12.84 -15.46 3.39
N ILE A 241 -14.13 -15.18 3.53
CA ILE A 241 -15.15 -15.51 2.54
C ILE A 241 -15.20 -14.43 1.46
N ILE A 242 -15.01 -14.83 0.21
CA ILE A 242 -15.16 -13.99 -0.97
C ILE A 242 -16.58 -14.17 -1.51
N ASN A 243 -17.35 -13.09 -1.50
CA ASN A 243 -18.67 -13.05 -2.13
C ASN A 243 -18.52 -12.65 -3.59
N VAL A 244 -19.04 -13.50 -4.49
CA VAL A 244 -18.94 -13.29 -5.94
C VAL A 244 -19.90 -12.19 -6.42
N ASP A 245 -21.04 -12.03 -5.76
CA ASP A 245 -22.09 -11.06 -6.12
C ASP A 245 -21.89 -9.66 -5.54
N SER A 246 -20.75 -9.40 -4.88
CA SER A 246 -20.52 -8.08 -4.31
C SER A 246 -20.25 -7.03 -5.41
N TYR A 247 -21.17 -6.07 -5.56
CA TYR A 247 -21.06 -4.94 -6.50
C TYR A 247 -19.85 -4.02 -6.24
N ASP A 248 -19.19 -4.15 -5.09
CA ASP A 248 -18.20 -3.17 -4.64
C ASP A 248 -16.76 -3.45 -5.08
N ARG A 249 -16.40 -4.69 -5.41
CA ARG A 249 -15.02 -5.04 -5.82
C ARG A 249 -14.99 -6.29 -6.72
N ASN A 250 -14.08 -6.27 -7.69
CA ASN A 250 -13.76 -7.45 -8.49
C ASN A 250 -13.36 -8.62 -7.57
N PRO A 251 -14.11 -9.76 -7.57
CA PRO A 251 -13.85 -10.91 -6.71
C PRO A 251 -12.43 -11.49 -6.89
N LEU A 252 -11.90 -11.49 -8.11
CA LEU A 252 -10.53 -11.93 -8.39
C LEU A 252 -9.51 -11.07 -7.65
N PHE A 253 -9.66 -9.75 -7.74
CA PHE A 253 -8.78 -8.82 -7.03
C PHE A 253 -8.81 -9.06 -5.51
N LYS A 254 -9.99 -9.25 -4.94
CA LYS A 254 -10.14 -9.52 -3.52
C LYS A 254 -9.50 -10.85 -3.15
N ALA A 255 -9.76 -11.92 -3.92
CA ALA A 255 -9.22 -13.24 -3.66
C ALA A 255 -7.69 -13.33 -3.79
N LEU A 256 -7.08 -12.58 -4.70
CA LEU A 256 -5.62 -12.52 -4.84
C LEU A 256 -4.97 -11.67 -3.72
N ASN A 257 -5.63 -10.60 -3.30
CA ASN A 257 -5.07 -9.64 -2.35
C ASN A 257 -5.23 -10.09 -0.89
N THR A 258 -6.37 -10.67 -0.53
CA THR A 258 -6.70 -11.05 0.85
C THR A 258 -5.64 -11.95 1.51
N PRO A 259 -5.17 -13.05 0.91
CA PRO A 259 -4.18 -13.92 1.54
C PRO A 259 -2.85 -13.21 1.84
N ILE A 260 -2.47 -12.27 0.98
CA ILE A 260 -1.23 -11.52 1.13
C ILE A 260 -1.38 -10.50 2.26
N GLN A 261 -2.46 -9.72 2.25
CA GLN A 261 -2.70 -8.70 3.27
C GLN A 261 -2.97 -9.31 4.65
N ALA A 262 -3.76 -10.40 4.71
CA ALA A 262 -3.98 -11.11 5.96
C ALA A 262 -2.68 -11.73 6.48
N GLY A 263 -1.89 -12.38 5.63
CA GLY A 263 -0.60 -12.95 6.01
C GLY A 263 0.37 -11.90 6.55
N THR A 264 0.39 -10.69 5.97
CA THR A 264 1.18 -9.58 6.52
C THR A 264 0.69 -9.17 7.91
N SER A 265 -0.62 -9.08 8.11
CA SER A 265 -1.20 -8.73 9.41
C SER A 265 -0.95 -9.80 10.47
N GLU A 266 -1.03 -11.08 10.10
CA GLU A 266 -0.69 -12.21 10.97
C GLU A 266 0.79 -12.15 11.43
N VAL A 267 1.73 -11.82 10.54
CA VAL A 267 3.14 -11.62 10.92
C VAL A 267 3.28 -10.53 11.96
N VAL A 268 2.58 -9.40 11.79
CA VAL A 268 2.59 -8.30 12.77
C VAL A 268 2.05 -8.78 14.13
N ILE A 269 0.88 -9.44 14.14
CA ILE A 269 0.25 -9.95 15.36
C ILE A 269 1.16 -10.94 16.09
N LEU A 270 1.71 -11.91 15.37
CA LEU A 270 2.61 -12.91 15.93
C LEU A 270 3.89 -12.28 16.49
N THR A 271 4.42 -11.26 15.83
CA THR A 271 5.61 -10.55 16.30
C THR A 271 5.33 -9.76 17.57
N VAL A 272 4.20 -9.03 17.62
CA VAL A 272 3.79 -8.28 18.82
C VAL A 272 3.59 -9.24 19.99
N ASN A 273 2.90 -10.35 19.80
CA ASN A 273 2.72 -11.35 20.86
C ASN A 273 4.05 -11.88 21.36
N LYS A 274 4.97 -12.23 20.46
CA LYS A 274 6.29 -12.70 20.86
C LYS A 274 7.11 -11.65 21.62
N ILE A 275 7.01 -10.39 21.24
CA ILE A 275 7.65 -9.28 21.99
C ILE A 275 7.03 -9.17 23.38
N LEU A 276 5.71 -9.24 23.50
CA LEU A 276 5.02 -9.20 24.80
C LEU A 276 5.43 -10.36 25.67
N ASP A 277 5.48 -11.60 25.15
CA ASP A 277 5.93 -12.77 25.89
C ASP A 277 7.34 -12.56 26.47
N MET A 278 8.27 -12.01 25.67
CA MET A 278 9.62 -11.71 26.14
C MET A 278 9.65 -10.69 27.29
N PHE A 279 8.70 -9.75 27.35
CA PHE A 279 8.60 -8.80 28.47
C PHE A 279 7.95 -9.38 29.73
N TYR A 280 7.10 -10.41 29.58
CA TYR A 280 6.49 -11.10 30.72
C TYR A 280 7.38 -12.19 31.34
N GLU A 281 8.43 -12.61 30.63
CA GLU A 281 9.44 -13.55 31.11
C GLU A 281 10.58 -12.85 31.88
N LEU A 282 10.66 -11.51 31.85
CA LEU A 282 11.62 -10.68 32.60
C LEU A 282 11.05 -10.21 33.95
#